data_5d866cb64fa260cea9c0231fbc6580f6
#
_entry.id   5d866cb64fa260cea9c0231fbc6580f6
#
_cell.length_a   1.000
_cell.length_b   1.000
_cell.length_c   1.000
_cell.angle_alpha   90.00
_cell.angle_beta   90.00
_cell.angle_gamma   90.00
#
_symmetry.space_group_name_H-M   'P 1'
#
loop_
_entity.id
_entity.type
_entity.pdbx_description
1 polymer ?
#
loop_
_entity_poly.entity_id
_entity_poly.type
_entity_poly.pdbx_seq_one_letter_code
_entity_poly.pdbx_strand_id
1 'polypeptide(L)'
;GTQYHRKTLMAPMPEGVRMFPSYLRDKGYYTTNRSKTDYNAVSGKGVWHESSGKAHWRKRKEGQPFFHKASYGTSHESSLHFTVRAMENQPTKHDPDSVRLAPYHPDTPTFRYTHARYLDNLVKIDDVVGKVIDELEEDNLLENTFVFYFGDHGGVLPRSKGYAYESGLHVPLVVRVPKNFKHLVKCEPGHREKGFVEFVDFGPTILNLAGAV
;
A
#
# COMPACT_ATOMS: atom_id res chain seq x y z
N GLY A 1 -2.41 25.07 0.57
CA GLY A 1 -1.52 24.05 1.07
C GLY A 1 -0.18 24.09 0.40
N THR A 2 0.89 24.03 1.16
CA THR A 2 2.26 23.97 0.66
C THR A 2 2.44 22.60 0.01
N GLN A 3 2.68 22.58 -1.29
CA GLN A 3 3.18 21.36 -1.94
C GLN A 3 4.64 21.19 -1.53
N TYR A 4 4.92 20.18 -0.75
CA TYR A 4 6.29 19.76 -0.49
C TYR A 4 6.80 19.02 -1.73
N HIS A 5 7.71 19.65 -2.46
CA HIS A 5 8.38 18.99 -3.56
C HIS A 5 9.21 17.81 -3.05
N ARG A 6 8.97 16.62 -3.58
CA ARG A 6 9.79 15.44 -3.36
C ARG A 6 11.28 15.83 -3.44
N LYS A 7 12.06 15.50 -2.41
CA LYS A 7 13.52 15.59 -2.35
C LYS A 7 14.12 16.99 -2.18
N THR A 8 13.44 18.09 -2.47
CA THR A 8 14.05 19.41 -2.41
C THR A 8 13.74 20.22 -1.14
N LEU A 9 12.64 19.92 -0.48
CA LEU A 9 12.21 20.58 0.75
C LEU A 9 11.67 19.54 1.75
N MET A 10 12.56 18.69 2.27
CA MET A 10 12.19 17.78 3.36
C MET A 10 12.14 18.58 4.65
N ALA A 11 10.96 18.66 5.26
CA ALA A 11 10.81 19.29 6.57
C ALA A 11 11.47 18.43 7.66
N PRO A 12 12.15 19.02 8.63
CA PRO A 12 12.57 18.29 9.81
C PRO A 12 11.34 17.81 10.58
N MET A 13 11.47 16.68 11.26
CA MET A 13 10.42 16.26 12.20
C MET A 13 10.36 17.29 13.35
N PRO A 14 9.17 17.64 13.85
CA PRO A 14 9.04 18.47 15.03
C PRO A 14 9.81 17.87 16.22
N GLU A 15 10.27 18.72 17.12
CA GLU A 15 10.97 18.27 18.33
C GLU A 15 10.11 17.27 19.12
N GLY A 16 10.71 16.17 19.57
CA GLY A 16 10.03 15.12 20.31
C GLY A 16 9.15 14.19 19.46
N VAL A 17 8.90 14.52 18.18
CA VAL A 17 8.10 13.68 17.29
C VAL A 17 8.98 12.73 16.49
N ARG A 18 8.65 11.46 16.51
CA ARG A 18 9.34 10.41 15.73
C ARG A 18 8.37 9.71 14.78
N MET A 19 8.88 9.15 13.70
CA MET A 19 8.08 8.28 12.83
C MET A 19 7.65 7.02 13.61
N PHE A 20 6.39 6.61 13.48
CA PHE A 20 5.81 5.57 14.32
C PHE A 20 6.59 4.23 14.35
N PRO A 21 7.28 3.78 13.28
CA PRO A 21 8.06 2.55 13.37
C PRO A 21 9.21 2.59 14.39
N SER A 22 9.67 3.80 14.80
CA SER A 22 10.67 3.95 15.86
C SER A 22 10.14 3.48 17.21
N TYR A 23 8.87 3.72 17.51
CA TYR A 23 8.23 3.26 18.75
C TYR A 23 8.09 1.73 18.76
N LEU A 24 7.82 1.11 17.62
CA LEU A 24 7.82 -0.34 17.49
C LEU A 24 9.22 -0.93 17.74
N ARG A 25 10.26 -0.26 17.25
CA ARG A 25 11.65 -0.67 17.54
C ARG A 25 11.97 -0.65 19.02
N ASP A 26 11.54 0.38 19.75
CA ASP A 26 11.74 0.47 21.20
C ASP A 26 11.05 -0.69 21.93
N LYS A 27 9.99 -1.25 21.35
CA LYS A 27 9.30 -2.45 21.83
C LYS A 27 9.89 -3.77 21.31
N GLY A 28 11.04 -3.71 20.66
CA GLY A 28 11.77 -4.90 20.20
C GLY A 28 11.37 -5.42 18.81
N TYR A 29 10.45 -4.76 18.10
CA TYR A 29 10.07 -5.17 16.76
C TYR A 29 11.22 -5.00 15.76
N TYR A 30 11.38 -5.98 14.88
CA TYR A 30 12.19 -5.83 13.67
C TYR A 30 11.41 -5.03 12.63
N THR A 31 11.88 -3.84 12.27
CA THR A 31 11.16 -2.93 11.36
C THR A 31 11.83 -2.88 10.00
N THR A 32 11.06 -3.10 8.93
CA THR A 32 11.58 -3.11 7.55
C THR A 32 10.70 -2.32 6.60
N ASN A 33 11.33 -1.67 5.62
CA ASN A 33 10.68 -0.93 4.55
C ASN A 33 11.18 -1.40 3.18
N ARG A 34 10.30 -1.94 2.37
CA ARG A 34 10.54 -2.34 0.97
C ARG A 34 9.73 -1.44 0.04
N SER A 35 10.23 -0.38 -0.57
CA SER A 35 11.50 0.35 -0.45
C SER A 35 11.25 1.86 -0.59
N LYS A 36 9.98 2.27 -0.75
CA LYS A 36 9.61 3.66 -0.99
C LYS A 36 9.79 4.52 0.26
N THR A 37 10.50 5.64 0.13
CA THR A 37 10.86 6.55 1.22
C THR A 37 10.45 8.01 0.97
N ASP A 38 9.43 8.24 0.17
CA ASP A 38 8.93 9.58 -0.17
C ASP A 38 8.12 10.19 0.98
N TYR A 39 8.74 10.37 2.14
CA TYR A 39 8.03 10.85 3.35
C TYR A 39 7.81 12.36 3.39
N ASN A 40 8.43 13.15 2.48
CA ASN A 40 8.47 14.60 2.54
C ASN A 40 8.97 15.16 3.90
N ALA A 41 9.65 14.34 4.67
CA ALA A 41 10.24 14.65 5.95
C ALA A 41 11.61 14.01 6.05
N VAL A 42 12.51 14.64 6.78
CA VAL A 42 13.80 14.02 7.13
C VAL A 42 13.50 12.86 8.06
N SER A 43 13.66 11.63 7.57
CA SER A 43 13.53 10.44 8.41
C SER A 43 14.69 10.44 9.41
N GLY A 44 14.38 10.45 10.70
CA GLY A 44 15.37 10.32 11.76
C GLY A 44 16.13 8.98 11.66
N LYS A 45 17.30 8.93 12.29
CA LYS A 45 18.00 7.66 12.52
C LYS A 45 17.10 6.73 13.35
N GLY A 46 17.17 5.43 13.09
CA GLY A 46 16.48 4.45 13.93
C GLY A 46 15.00 4.18 13.59
N VAL A 47 14.51 4.61 12.43
CA VAL A 47 13.14 4.26 11.96
C VAL A 47 13.08 2.81 11.49
N TRP A 48 14.03 2.40 10.65
CA TRP A 48 14.06 1.07 10.05
C TRP A 48 15.33 0.32 10.44
N HIS A 49 15.23 -0.98 10.68
CA HIS A 49 16.40 -1.88 10.72
C HIS A 49 16.95 -2.09 9.31
N GLU A 50 16.04 -2.21 8.33
CA GLU A 50 16.39 -2.30 6.93
C GLU A 50 15.38 -1.52 6.08
N SER A 51 15.90 -0.72 5.14
CA SER A 51 15.10 -0.02 4.13
C SER A 51 15.75 -0.18 2.76
N SER A 52 15.27 -1.16 1.98
CA SER A 52 15.81 -1.50 0.66
C SER A 52 14.81 -2.32 -0.15
N GLY A 53 15.07 -2.50 -1.44
CA GLY A 53 14.30 -3.41 -2.29
C GLY A 53 14.37 -4.89 -1.88
N LYS A 54 15.29 -5.25 -0.97
CA LYS A 54 15.49 -6.61 -0.43
C LYS A 54 15.11 -6.73 1.05
N ALA A 55 14.55 -5.65 1.63
CA ALA A 55 14.10 -5.65 3.02
C ALA A 55 12.97 -6.68 3.22
N HIS A 56 13.10 -7.49 4.26
CA HIS A 56 12.16 -8.60 4.50
C HIS A 56 12.14 -8.99 5.98
N TRP A 57 10.98 -9.45 6.49
CA TRP A 57 10.83 -9.90 7.89
C TRP A 57 11.66 -11.16 8.22
N ARG A 58 11.99 -12.00 7.22
CA ARG A 58 12.79 -13.23 7.41
C ARG A 58 14.22 -13.00 7.94
N LYS A 59 14.68 -11.73 7.93
CA LYS A 59 16.00 -11.36 8.49
C LYS A 59 15.96 -11.02 10.00
N ARG A 60 14.79 -11.08 10.62
CA ARG A 60 14.63 -10.89 12.07
C ARG A 60 15.27 -12.03 12.85
N LYS A 61 15.51 -11.82 14.13
CA LYS A 61 15.89 -12.91 15.05
C LYS A 61 14.71 -13.87 15.24
N GLU A 62 14.99 -15.11 15.57
CA GLU A 62 13.96 -16.07 15.93
C GLU A 62 13.08 -15.55 17.08
N GLY A 63 11.77 -15.73 16.99
CA GLY A 63 10.80 -15.23 17.97
C GLY A 63 10.61 -13.70 17.99
N GLN A 64 11.42 -12.92 17.25
CA GLN A 64 11.29 -11.47 17.25
C GLN A 64 10.06 -11.02 16.50
N PRO A 65 9.16 -10.18 17.09
CA PRO A 65 8.06 -9.59 16.35
C PRO A 65 8.58 -8.65 15.25
N PHE A 66 7.76 -8.42 14.23
CA PHE A 66 8.18 -7.58 13.10
C PHE A 66 7.08 -6.61 12.66
N PHE A 67 7.52 -5.53 12.05
CA PHE A 67 6.71 -4.63 11.24
C PHE A 67 7.35 -4.51 9.86
N HIS A 68 6.63 -4.94 8.84
CA HIS A 68 7.09 -4.91 7.45
C HIS A 68 6.17 -4.03 6.62
N LYS A 69 6.74 -3.00 6.00
CA LYS A 69 6.03 -2.14 5.04
C LYS A 69 6.60 -2.42 3.65
N ALA A 70 5.73 -2.77 2.71
CA ALA A 70 6.10 -2.94 1.30
C ALA A 70 5.28 -2.00 0.41
N SER A 71 5.90 -1.54 -0.66
CA SER A 71 5.25 -0.75 -1.72
C SER A 71 5.47 -1.43 -3.06
N TYR A 72 4.40 -1.63 -3.79
CA TYR A 72 4.43 -2.26 -5.11
C TYR A 72 4.01 -1.25 -6.17
N GLY A 73 4.82 -1.12 -7.21
CA GLY A 73 4.61 -0.14 -8.28
C GLY A 73 3.85 -0.70 -9.49
N THR A 74 3.30 -1.91 -9.40
CA THR A 74 2.66 -2.58 -10.54
C THR A 74 1.45 -1.82 -11.06
N SER A 75 0.68 -1.18 -10.18
CA SER A 75 -0.45 -0.30 -10.54
C SER A 75 -0.08 1.18 -10.62
N HIS A 76 1.20 1.54 -10.49
CA HIS A 76 1.66 2.92 -10.60
C HIS A 76 1.45 3.46 -12.02
N GLU A 77 1.25 4.78 -12.18
CA GLU A 77 0.99 5.42 -13.47
C GLU A 77 2.01 5.08 -14.56
N SER A 78 3.29 4.93 -14.20
CA SER A 78 4.34 4.57 -15.15
C SER A 78 4.12 3.20 -15.82
N SER A 79 3.33 2.32 -15.21
CA SER A 79 2.96 1.03 -15.78
C SER A 79 1.99 1.16 -16.98
N LEU A 80 1.35 2.33 -17.10
CA LEU A 80 0.45 2.66 -18.21
C LEU A 80 1.13 3.50 -19.31
N HIS A 81 2.43 3.82 -19.16
CA HIS A 81 3.17 4.45 -20.22
C HIS A 81 3.45 3.42 -21.33
N PHE A 82 3.01 3.70 -22.54
CA PHE A 82 3.22 2.85 -23.70
C PHE A 82 3.32 3.69 -24.98
N THR A 83 3.92 3.12 -26.01
CA THR A 83 3.93 3.71 -27.36
C THR A 83 2.75 3.16 -28.17
N VAL A 84 2.37 3.84 -29.24
CA VAL A 84 1.36 3.35 -30.21
C VAL A 84 1.72 1.95 -30.68
N ARG A 85 2.98 1.72 -31.04
CA ARG A 85 3.48 0.40 -31.46
C ARG A 85 3.27 -0.67 -30.35
N ALA A 86 3.44 -0.32 -29.08
CA ALA A 86 3.18 -1.25 -27.99
C ALA A 86 1.68 -1.58 -27.88
N MET A 87 0.82 -0.60 -28.06
CA MET A 87 -0.62 -0.81 -28.09
C MET A 87 -1.05 -1.77 -29.20
N GLU A 88 -0.46 -1.62 -30.39
CA GLU A 88 -0.77 -2.48 -31.54
C GLU A 88 -0.26 -3.93 -31.40
N ASN A 89 0.87 -4.12 -30.69
CA ASN A 89 1.57 -5.40 -30.65
C ASN A 89 1.50 -6.13 -29.28
N GLN A 90 0.94 -5.51 -28.26
CA GLN A 90 0.81 -6.08 -26.91
C GLN A 90 -0.65 -6.09 -26.48
N PRO A 91 -1.42 -7.12 -26.83
CA PRO A 91 -2.82 -7.21 -26.42
C PRO A 91 -2.94 -7.27 -24.90
N THR A 92 -4.01 -6.71 -24.38
CA THR A 92 -4.40 -6.81 -22.98
C THR A 92 -5.13 -8.14 -22.74
N LYS A 93 -5.13 -8.63 -21.50
CA LYS A 93 -5.94 -9.79 -21.10
C LYS A 93 -7.41 -9.42 -20.99
N HIS A 94 -7.71 -8.24 -20.44
CA HIS A 94 -9.06 -7.68 -20.48
C HIS A 94 -9.34 -7.12 -21.86
N ASP A 95 -10.54 -7.40 -22.35
CA ASP A 95 -11.00 -6.87 -23.63
C ASP A 95 -11.26 -5.36 -23.52
N PRO A 96 -10.58 -4.51 -24.33
CA PRO A 96 -10.79 -3.06 -24.32
C PRO A 96 -12.23 -2.65 -24.63
N ASP A 97 -12.95 -3.44 -25.45
CA ASP A 97 -14.33 -3.11 -25.81
C ASP A 97 -15.32 -3.41 -24.68
N SER A 98 -14.95 -4.28 -23.76
CA SER A 98 -15.76 -4.65 -22.60
C SER A 98 -15.51 -3.79 -21.36
N VAL A 99 -14.51 -2.86 -21.37
CA VAL A 99 -14.26 -2.02 -20.20
C VAL A 99 -15.38 -1.01 -19.96
N ARG A 100 -15.79 -0.88 -18.69
CA ARG A 100 -16.79 0.11 -18.28
C ARG A 100 -16.14 1.47 -18.07
N LEU A 101 -16.42 2.41 -18.96
CA LEU A 101 -15.97 3.78 -18.85
C LEU A 101 -16.86 4.59 -17.92
N ALA A 102 -16.29 5.48 -17.12
CA ALA A 102 -17.05 6.50 -16.42
C ALA A 102 -17.54 7.58 -17.43
N PRO A 103 -18.64 8.31 -17.14
CA PRO A 103 -19.19 9.30 -18.09
C PRO A 103 -18.23 10.40 -18.50
N TYR A 104 -17.20 10.65 -17.72
CA TYR A 104 -16.16 11.65 -17.99
C TYR A 104 -14.90 11.06 -18.64
N HIS A 105 -14.87 9.78 -18.91
CA HIS A 105 -13.76 9.15 -19.63
C HIS A 105 -13.95 9.30 -21.14
N PRO A 106 -12.89 9.59 -21.90
CA PRO A 106 -12.99 9.63 -23.35
C PRO A 106 -13.17 8.20 -23.90
N ASP A 107 -14.18 8.04 -24.74
CA ASP A 107 -14.43 6.76 -25.41
C ASP A 107 -13.60 6.70 -26.70
N THR A 108 -12.34 6.33 -26.56
CA THR A 108 -11.40 6.15 -27.67
C THR A 108 -10.68 4.81 -27.56
N PRO A 109 -10.22 4.21 -28.68
CA PRO A 109 -9.47 2.96 -28.65
C PRO A 109 -8.27 3.00 -27.70
N THR A 110 -7.52 4.10 -27.71
CA THR A 110 -6.35 4.28 -26.83
C THR A 110 -6.76 4.30 -25.36
N PHE A 111 -7.84 4.97 -25.01
CA PHE A 111 -8.27 5.03 -23.60
C PHE A 111 -8.85 3.72 -23.13
N ARG A 112 -9.60 3.01 -23.98
CA ARG A 112 -10.11 1.66 -23.68
C ARG A 112 -8.96 0.68 -23.46
N TYR A 113 -7.93 0.69 -24.32
CA TYR A 113 -6.72 -0.08 -24.13
C TYR A 113 -5.99 0.27 -22.82
N THR A 114 -5.85 1.56 -22.51
CA THR A 114 -5.26 2.02 -21.24
C THR A 114 -6.01 1.47 -20.03
N HIS A 115 -7.34 1.49 -20.08
CA HIS A 115 -8.19 1.00 -19.00
C HIS A 115 -8.06 -0.53 -18.85
N ALA A 116 -8.11 -1.27 -19.96
CA ALA A 116 -7.92 -2.73 -19.94
C ALA A 116 -6.55 -3.11 -19.37
N ARG A 117 -5.48 -2.40 -19.80
CA ARG A 117 -4.13 -2.56 -19.24
C ARG A 117 -4.05 -2.25 -17.74
N TYR A 118 -4.80 -1.24 -17.28
CA TYR A 118 -4.91 -0.94 -15.85
C TYR A 118 -5.54 -2.09 -15.08
N LEU A 119 -6.62 -2.68 -15.59
CA LEU A 119 -7.26 -3.86 -14.98
C LEU A 119 -6.31 -5.07 -14.94
N ASP A 120 -5.55 -5.31 -16.01
CA ASP A 120 -4.51 -6.35 -16.04
C ASP A 120 -3.46 -6.15 -14.94
N ASN A 121 -3.10 -4.90 -14.65
CA ASN A 121 -2.15 -4.59 -13.59
C ASN A 121 -2.76 -4.79 -12.19
N LEU A 122 -4.07 -4.59 -12.01
CA LEU A 122 -4.76 -4.91 -10.76
C LEU A 122 -4.74 -6.41 -10.47
N VAL A 123 -4.93 -7.26 -11.49
CA VAL A 123 -4.78 -8.72 -11.32
C VAL A 123 -3.36 -9.09 -10.87
N LYS A 124 -2.33 -8.44 -11.46
CA LYS A 124 -0.94 -8.67 -11.02
C LYS A 124 -0.68 -8.23 -9.58
N ILE A 125 -1.37 -7.20 -9.09
CA ILE A 125 -1.28 -6.80 -7.68
C ILE A 125 -1.91 -7.85 -6.78
N ASP A 126 -3.03 -8.43 -7.18
CA ASP A 126 -3.67 -9.53 -6.46
C ASP A 126 -2.71 -10.73 -6.30
N ASP A 127 -2.06 -11.13 -7.40
CA ASP A 127 -1.01 -12.16 -7.38
C ASP A 127 0.13 -11.84 -6.39
N VAL A 128 0.52 -10.56 -6.30
CA VAL A 128 1.57 -10.11 -5.36
C VAL A 128 1.10 -10.20 -3.92
N VAL A 129 -0.14 -9.84 -3.64
CA VAL A 129 -0.74 -9.97 -2.30
C VAL A 129 -0.84 -11.44 -1.92
N GLY A 130 -1.30 -12.30 -2.84
CA GLY A 130 -1.34 -13.74 -2.64
C GLY A 130 0.01 -14.29 -2.18
N LYS A 131 1.10 -13.96 -2.90
CA LYS A 131 2.45 -14.37 -2.53
C LYS A 131 2.88 -13.92 -1.14
N VAL A 132 2.50 -12.73 -0.69
CA VAL A 132 2.80 -12.27 0.67
C VAL A 132 2.07 -13.11 1.71
N ILE A 133 0.83 -13.50 1.44
CA ILE A 133 0.04 -14.39 2.31
C ILE A 133 0.68 -15.78 2.35
N ASP A 134 1.04 -16.35 1.19
CA ASP A 134 1.71 -17.65 1.09
C ASP A 134 3.03 -17.66 1.88
N GLU A 135 3.86 -16.62 1.76
CA GLU A 135 5.12 -16.48 2.50
C GLU A 135 4.91 -16.40 4.03
N LEU A 136 3.83 -15.75 4.48
CA LEU A 136 3.49 -15.70 5.90
C LEU A 136 2.99 -17.08 6.40
N GLU A 137 2.30 -17.83 5.57
CA GLU A 137 1.83 -19.18 5.88
C GLU A 137 3.01 -20.17 5.93
N GLU A 138 3.90 -20.14 4.95
CA GLU A 138 5.15 -20.92 4.93
C GLU A 138 6.00 -20.69 6.19
N ASP A 139 6.07 -19.44 6.65
CA ASP A 139 6.82 -19.07 7.84
C ASP A 139 6.06 -19.37 9.16
N ASN A 140 4.85 -19.93 9.10
CA ASN A 140 3.93 -20.13 10.26
C ASN A 140 3.61 -18.84 11.03
N LEU A 141 3.53 -17.71 10.33
CA LEU A 141 3.29 -16.39 10.90
C LEU A 141 1.89 -15.85 10.63
N LEU A 142 1.18 -16.42 9.66
CA LEU A 142 -0.09 -15.87 9.16
C LEU A 142 -1.14 -15.69 10.26
N GLU A 143 -1.23 -16.62 11.21
CA GLU A 143 -2.21 -16.57 12.30
C GLU A 143 -1.78 -15.68 13.48
N ASN A 144 -0.61 -15.04 13.36
CA ASN A 144 -0.08 -14.08 14.34
C ASN A 144 0.22 -12.71 13.69
N THR A 145 -0.16 -12.50 12.41
CA THR A 145 0.20 -11.28 11.68
C THR A 145 -1.04 -10.58 11.15
N PHE A 146 -1.25 -9.32 11.57
CA PHE A 146 -2.18 -8.40 10.91
C PHE A 146 -1.62 -8.02 9.55
N VAL A 147 -2.45 -8.11 8.49
CA VAL A 147 -2.07 -7.66 7.15
C VAL A 147 -2.98 -6.52 6.73
N PHE A 148 -2.39 -5.38 6.42
CA PHE A 148 -3.07 -4.20 5.91
C PHE A 148 -2.74 -4.06 4.43
N TYR A 149 -3.74 -4.14 3.57
CA TYR A 149 -3.62 -3.81 2.15
C TYR A 149 -4.39 -2.54 1.85
N PHE A 150 -3.77 -1.58 1.19
CA PHE A 150 -4.42 -0.32 0.84
C PHE A 150 -3.79 0.34 -0.38
N GLY A 151 -4.58 1.15 -1.08
CA GLY A 151 -4.07 2.11 -2.05
C GLY A 151 -3.60 3.38 -1.34
N ASP A 152 -2.46 3.95 -1.73
CA ASP A 152 -1.95 5.21 -1.16
C ASP A 152 -2.70 6.45 -1.68
N HIS A 153 -3.37 6.31 -2.80
CA HIS A 153 -4.29 7.27 -3.43
C HIS A 153 -5.16 6.51 -4.45
N GLY A 154 -6.08 7.22 -5.09
CA GLY A 154 -6.88 6.63 -6.16
C GLY A 154 -6.06 6.16 -7.36
N GLY A 155 -6.71 5.43 -8.25
CA GLY A 155 -6.12 4.88 -9.46
C GLY A 155 -5.51 5.94 -10.39
N VAL A 156 -4.91 5.50 -11.47
CA VAL A 156 -4.14 6.36 -12.39
C VAL A 156 -4.96 6.87 -13.58
N LEU A 157 -6.26 6.62 -13.57
CA LEU A 157 -7.19 7.15 -14.56
C LEU A 157 -7.65 8.58 -14.21
N PRO A 158 -8.23 9.35 -15.17
CA PRO A 158 -8.67 10.72 -14.91
C PRO A 158 -9.58 10.88 -13.69
N ARG A 159 -9.45 12.02 -13.01
CA ARG A 159 -10.15 12.39 -11.77
C ARG A 159 -9.85 11.52 -10.56
N SER A 160 -8.78 10.75 -10.57
CA SER A 160 -8.41 9.87 -9.48
C SER A 160 -7.12 10.39 -8.81
N LYS A 161 -5.98 9.80 -9.05
CA LYS A 161 -4.70 10.26 -8.46
C LYS A 161 -4.49 11.77 -8.60
N GLY A 162 -4.24 12.44 -7.48
CA GLY A 162 -3.96 13.88 -7.45
C GLY A 162 -5.17 14.79 -7.45
N TYR A 163 -6.39 14.25 -7.42
CA TYR A 163 -7.62 15.01 -7.41
C TYR A 163 -8.50 14.65 -6.21
N ALA A 164 -9.16 15.66 -5.63
CA ALA A 164 -10.08 15.50 -4.50
C ALA A 164 -11.50 15.08 -4.94
N TYR A 165 -11.57 14.09 -5.81
CA TYR A 165 -12.81 13.40 -6.16
C TYR A 165 -12.92 12.09 -5.39
N GLU A 166 -14.12 11.50 -5.33
CA GLU A 166 -14.39 10.21 -4.68
C GLU A 166 -13.39 9.12 -5.15
N SER A 167 -13.14 9.04 -6.46
CA SER A 167 -12.20 8.09 -7.05
C SER A 167 -10.72 8.34 -6.66
N GLY A 168 -10.41 9.52 -6.12
CA GLY A 168 -9.08 9.86 -5.63
C GLY A 168 -8.92 9.70 -4.13
N LEU A 169 -9.99 9.81 -3.37
CA LEU A 169 -10.02 9.82 -1.90
C LEU A 169 -10.48 8.49 -1.30
N HIS A 170 -11.51 7.88 -1.88
CA HIS A 170 -12.07 6.61 -1.41
C HIS A 170 -11.25 5.44 -1.96
N VAL A 171 -10.13 5.19 -1.31
CA VAL A 171 -9.17 4.13 -1.71
C VAL A 171 -9.50 2.81 -1.01
N PRO A 172 -9.15 1.66 -1.61
CA PRO A 172 -9.35 0.38 -0.96
C PRO A 172 -8.50 0.27 0.30
N LEU A 173 -9.10 -0.24 1.36
CA LEU A 173 -8.44 -0.69 2.58
C LEU A 173 -9.01 -2.03 2.97
N VAL A 174 -8.15 -3.04 3.07
CA VAL A 174 -8.49 -4.37 3.55
C VAL A 174 -7.58 -4.72 4.72
N VAL A 175 -8.15 -5.15 5.83
CA VAL A 175 -7.40 -5.59 7.00
C VAL A 175 -7.70 -7.06 7.25
N ARG A 176 -6.67 -7.91 7.15
CA ARG A 176 -6.76 -9.29 7.62
C ARG A 176 -6.42 -9.33 9.10
N VAL A 177 -7.39 -9.76 9.88
CA VAL A 177 -7.20 -10.01 11.30
C VAL A 177 -6.76 -11.46 11.51
N PRO A 178 -5.61 -11.69 12.15
CA PRO A 178 -5.12 -13.05 12.37
C PRO A 178 -5.96 -13.78 13.42
N LYS A 179 -6.11 -15.09 13.28
CA LYS A 179 -6.96 -15.93 14.11
C LYS A 179 -6.66 -15.79 15.62
N ASN A 180 -5.39 -15.73 15.98
CA ASN A 180 -4.97 -15.64 17.37
C ASN A 180 -5.30 -14.28 18.03
N PHE A 181 -5.63 -13.27 17.23
CA PHE A 181 -5.99 -11.92 17.69
C PHE A 181 -7.43 -11.53 17.32
N LYS A 182 -8.27 -12.49 16.92
CA LYS A 182 -9.67 -12.23 16.57
C LYS A 182 -10.45 -11.56 17.72
N HIS A 183 -10.08 -11.80 18.95
CA HIS A 183 -10.70 -11.20 20.14
C HIS A 183 -10.54 -9.68 20.23
N LEU A 184 -9.61 -9.08 19.50
CA LEU A 184 -9.40 -7.63 19.47
C LEU A 184 -10.39 -6.89 18.57
N VAL A 185 -11.14 -7.60 17.74
CA VAL A 185 -12.13 -7.00 16.83
C VAL A 185 -13.50 -7.62 17.03
N LYS A 186 -14.54 -6.81 16.82
CA LYS A 186 -15.94 -7.22 17.03
C LYS A 186 -16.68 -7.59 15.75
N CYS A 187 -16.01 -7.56 14.62
CA CYS A 187 -16.62 -7.88 13.33
C CYS A 187 -16.23 -9.28 12.83
N GLU A 188 -17.11 -9.87 12.02
CA GLU A 188 -16.84 -11.14 11.35
C GLU A 188 -16.06 -10.93 10.04
N PRO A 189 -15.36 -11.97 9.54
CA PRO A 189 -14.72 -11.91 8.23
C PRO A 189 -15.70 -11.49 7.13
N GLY A 190 -15.23 -10.64 6.21
CA GLY A 190 -16.07 -10.08 5.14
C GLY A 190 -16.90 -8.86 5.55
N HIS A 191 -16.83 -8.43 6.80
CA HIS A 191 -17.46 -7.18 7.23
C HIS A 191 -16.96 -5.99 6.41
N ARG A 192 -17.89 -5.12 6.00
CA ARG A 192 -17.58 -3.84 5.34
C ARG A 192 -17.90 -2.70 6.29
N GLU A 193 -16.85 -2.07 6.78
CA GLU A 193 -16.97 -0.88 7.62
C GLU A 193 -17.41 0.31 6.76
N LYS A 194 -18.32 1.14 7.31
CA LYS A 194 -18.84 2.36 6.67
C LYS A 194 -18.31 3.63 7.30
N GLY A 195 -17.57 3.50 8.40
CA GLY A 195 -16.92 4.63 9.06
C GLY A 195 -15.79 5.20 8.22
N PHE A 196 -15.50 6.48 8.43
CA PHE A 196 -14.32 7.10 7.82
C PHE A 196 -13.05 6.57 8.47
N VAL A 197 -12.07 6.22 7.65
CA VAL A 197 -10.73 5.81 8.06
C VAL A 197 -9.73 6.62 7.23
N GLU A 198 -8.75 7.20 7.88
CA GLU A 198 -7.68 7.97 7.24
C GLU A 198 -6.31 7.35 7.53
N PHE A 199 -5.31 7.67 6.73
CA PHE A 199 -3.94 7.17 6.97
C PHE A 199 -3.33 7.64 8.29
N VAL A 200 -3.80 8.76 8.84
CA VAL A 200 -3.38 9.24 10.16
C VAL A 200 -3.77 8.25 11.27
N ASP A 201 -4.81 7.45 11.07
CA ASP A 201 -5.28 6.45 12.03
C ASP A 201 -4.36 5.22 12.10
N PHE A 202 -3.56 4.96 11.05
CA PHE A 202 -2.74 3.74 10.97
C PHE A 202 -1.64 3.70 12.03
N GLY A 203 -0.96 4.82 12.25
CA GLY A 203 0.10 4.91 13.26
C GLY A 203 -0.39 4.52 14.65
N PRO A 204 -1.38 5.23 15.22
CA PRO A 204 -1.96 4.90 16.52
C PRO A 204 -2.53 3.48 16.60
N THR A 205 -3.24 3.03 15.56
CA THR A 205 -3.83 1.68 15.51
C THR A 205 -2.75 0.61 15.58
N ILE A 206 -1.70 0.71 14.76
CA ILE A 206 -0.61 -0.28 14.73
C ILE A 206 0.16 -0.27 16.06
N LEU A 207 0.41 0.90 16.64
CA LEU A 207 1.09 1.01 17.94
C LEU A 207 0.25 0.39 19.06
N ASN A 208 -1.06 0.61 19.06
CA ASN A 208 -1.96 0.00 20.03
C ASN A 208 -2.00 -1.54 19.88
N LEU A 209 -2.16 -2.06 18.66
CA LEU A 209 -2.13 -3.50 18.39
C LEU A 209 -0.79 -4.14 18.78
N ALA A 210 0.30 -3.39 18.70
CA ALA A 210 1.64 -3.86 19.10
C ALA A 210 1.94 -3.68 20.59
N GLY A 211 1.03 -3.12 21.38
CA GLY A 211 1.26 -2.80 22.79
C GLY A 211 2.36 -1.75 22.99
N ALA A 212 2.52 -0.84 22.04
CA ALA A 212 3.58 0.17 22.05
C ALA A 212 3.13 1.53 22.61
N VAL A 213 1.84 1.68 22.85
CA VAL A 213 1.19 2.83 23.51
C VAL A 213 0.12 2.30 24.46
#